data_41f3ea25d00cfc70127d63639f1eeca0
#
_entry.id   41f3ea25d00cfc70127d63639f1eeca0
#
_cell.length_a   1.000
_cell.length_b   1.000
_cell.length_c   1.000
_cell.angle_alpha   90.00
_cell.angle_beta   90.00
_cell.angle_gamma   90.00
#
_symmetry.space_group_name_H-M   'P 1'
#
loop_
_entity.id
_entity.type
_entity.pdbx_description
1 polymer ?
#
loop_
_entity_poly.entity_id
_entity_poly.type
_entity_poly.pdbx_seq_one_letter_code
_entity_poly.pdbx_strand_id
1 'polypeptide(L)'
;ESMPITVHAKTSLENEEVRDQLERLYDTSPEFGDGHDAIEQLEQNLAHYTLLYVAEFNTKIIGALWCTGQGESRTLENIVVHPANRGRGVAERLVEEVCRIEEEKGIKNFEPGCGAIHRCLAHLGKI
;
A
#
# COMPACT_ATOMS: atom_id res chain seq x y z
N GLU A 1 2.98 -6.88 -21.95
CA GLU A 1 2.05 -7.75 -21.25
C GLU A 1 1.89 -7.34 -19.79
N SER A 2 0.67 -7.21 -19.32
CA SER A 2 0.40 -6.76 -17.96
C SER A 2 0.52 -7.91 -16.96
N MET A 3 1.06 -7.61 -15.78
CA MET A 3 1.08 -8.55 -14.66
C MET A 3 -0.33 -8.67 -14.08
N PRO A 4 -0.87 -9.89 -13.91
CA PRO A 4 -2.18 -10.06 -13.27
C PRO A 4 -2.04 -9.94 -11.76
N ILE A 5 -2.00 -8.71 -11.26
CA ILE A 5 -1.94 -8.48 -9.82
C ILE A 5 -3.33 -8.24 -9.25
N THR A 6 -3.54 -8.68 -8.01
CA THR A 6 -4.76 -8.41 -7.26
C THR A 6 -4.41 -7.54 -6.07
N VAL A 7 -5.34 -6.65 -5.70
CA VAL A 7 -5.14 -5.72 -4.59
C VAL A 7 -6.20 -5.98 -3.54
N HIS A 8 -5.76 -6.16 -2.31
CA HIS A 8 -6.64 -6.47 -1.18
C HIS A 8 -6.33 -5.58 0.01
N ALA A 9 -7.36 -5.26 0.79
CA ALA A 9 -7.19 -4.60 2.07
C ALA A 9 -6.96 -5.65 3.16
N LYS A 10 -6.04 -5.37 4.06
CA LYS A 10 -5.78 -6.18 5.26
C LYS A 10 -6.13 -5.37 6.49
N THR A 11 -6.92 -5.95 7.38
CA THR A 11 -7.34 -5.30 8.62
C THR A 11 -6.64 -5.88 9.84
N SER A 12 -5.89 -6.96 9.68
CA SER A 12 -5.10 -7.56 10.76
C SER A 12 -3.85 -8.23 10.20
N LEU A 13 -2.87 -8.43 11.05
CA LEU A 13 -1.61 -9.10 10.72
C LEU A 13 -1.42 -10.37 11.55
N GLU A 14 -2.52 -11.06 11.83
CA GLU A 14 -2.48 -12.29 12.62
C GLU A 14 -1.82 -13.46 11.89
N ASN A 15 -1.86 -13.46 10.58
CA ASN A 15 -1.22 -14.51 9.78
C ASN A 15 0.29 -14.26 9.74
N GLU A 16 1.05 -15.19 10.35
CA GLU A 16 2.51 -15.04 10.44
C GLU A 16 3.21 -15.03 9.09
N GLU A 17 2.72 -15.81 8.14
CA GLU A 17 3.31 -15.84 6.80
C GLU A 17 3.15 -14.49 6.10
N VAL A 18 1.97 -13.88 6.19
CA VAL A 18 1.72 -12.56 5.64
C VAL A 18 2.60 -11.52 6.34
N ARG A 19 2.66 -11.60 7.66
CA ARG A 19 3.48 -10.68 8.45
C ARG A 19 4.96 -10.76 8.04
N ASP A 20 5.49 -11.97 7.89
CA ASP A 20 6.88 -12.18 7.48
C ASP A 20 7.14 -11.60 6.09
N GLN A 21 6.24 -11.81 5.14
CA GLN A 21 6.37 -11.26 3.80
C GLN A 21 6.41 -9.74 3.84
N LEU A 22 5.55 -9.12 4.65
CA LEU A 22 5.50 -7.67 4.78
C LEU A 22 6.76 -7.12 5.43
N GLU A 23 7.27 -7.77 6.48
CA GLU A 23 8.50 -7.33 7.13
C GLU A 23 9.67 -7.34 6.15
N ARG A 24 9.80 -8.42 5.37
CA ARG A 24 10.85 -8.52 4.36
C ARG A 24 10.68 -7.48 3.28
N LEU A 25 9.43 -7.22 2.89
CA LEU A 25 9.13 -6.24 1.85
C LEU A 25 9.56 -4.83 2.28
N TYR A 26 9.16 -4.41 3.49
CA TYR A 26 9.55 -3.09 4.01
C TYR A 26 11.04 -2.99 4.29
N ASP A 27 11.68 -4.10 4.59
CA ASP A 27 13.14 -4.16 4.79
C ASP A 27 13.92 -3.84 3.52
N THR A 28 13.29 -3.98 2.35
CA THR A 28 13.97 -3.69 1.07
C THR A 28 14.13 -2.20 0.78
N SER A 29 13.48 -1.34 1.56
CA SER A 29 13.53 0.11 1.36
C SER A 29 14.17 0.78 2.57
N PRO A 30 15.36 1.41 2.40
CA PRO A 30 16.06 2.03 3.53
C PRO A 30 15.26 3.11 4.25
N GLU A 31 14.33 3.75 3.57
CA GLU A 31 13.49 4.81 4.13
C GLU A 31 12.62 4.34 5.28
N PHE A 32 12.32 3.04 5.36
CA PHE A 32 11.52 2.47 6.44
C PHE A 32 12.36 1.89 7.57
N GLY A 33 13.68 1.90 7.44
CA GLY A 33 14.56 1.32 8.44
C GLY A 33 14.37 -0.19 8.55
N ASP A 34 14.10 -0.67 9.78
CA ASP A 34 13.88 -2.08 10.03
C ASP A 34 12.43 -2.45 9.67
N GLY A 35 12.26 -3.44 8.80
CA GLY A 35 10.94 -3.91 8.38
C GLY A 35 10.09 -4.41 9.54
N HIS A 36 10.70 -5.04 10.55
CA HIS A 36 9.98 -5.49 11.73
C HIS A 36 9.35 -4.32 12.49
N ASP A 37 10.13 -3.24 12.68
CA ASP A 37 9.63 -2.05 13.37
C ASP A 37 8.52 -1.35 12.58
N ALA A 38 8.67 -1.29 11.24
CA ALA A 38 7.67 -0.69 10.38
C ALA A 38 6.33 -1.45 10.51
N ILE A 39 6.37 -2.76 10.53
CA ILE A 39 5.16 -3.58 10.63
C ILE A 39 4.55 -3.50 12.03
N GLU A 40 5.37 -3.39 13.09
CA GLU A 40 4.84 -3.17 14.43
C GLU A 40 4.08 -1.85 14.52
N GLN A 41 4.60 -0.78 13.92
CA GLN A 41 3.91 0.51 13.87
C GLN A 41 2.61 0.40 13.09
N LEU A 42 2.62 -0.30 11.96
CA LEU A 42 1.41 -0.52 11.18
C LEU A 42 0.35 -1.24 12.02
N GLU A 43 0.73 -2.31 12.70
CA GLU A 43 -0.19 -3.10 13.51
C GLU A 43 -0.88 -2.24 14.58
N GLN A 44 -0.13 -1.33 15.20
CA GLN A 44 -0.68 -0.41 16.19
C GLN A 44 -1.72 0.54 15.59
N ASN A 45 -1.61 0.85 14.30
CA ASN A 45 -2.49 1.81 13.63
C ASN A 45 -3.66 1.16 12.88
N LEU A 46 -3.63 -0.15 12.64
CA LEU A 46 -4.67 -0.82 11.86
C LEU A 46 -6.07 -0.70 12.48
N ALA A 47 -6.16 -0.55 13.80
CA ALA A 47 -7.44 -0.34 14.47
C ALA A 47 -7.83 1.15 14.56
N HIS A 48 -7.02 2.06 14.00
CA HIS A 48 -7.17 3.51 14.13
C HIS A 48 -7.21 4.19 12.77
N TYR A 49 -8.26 3.89 11.99
CA TYR A 49 -8.51 4.52 10.69
C TYR A 49 -7.42 4.27 9.66
N THR A 50 -6.70 3.15 9.81
CA THR A 50 -5.66 2.76 8.86
C THR A 50 -5.97 1.38 8.29
N LEU A 51 -5.85 1.26 6.96
CA LEU A 51 -5.92 -0.02 6.27
C LEU A 51 -4.60 -0.26 5.56
N LEU A 52 -4.18 -1.50 5.53
CA LEU A 52 -3.05 -1.92 4.71
C LEU A 52 -3.60 -2.51 3.43
N TYR A 53 -3.16 -1.96 2.29
CA TYR A 53 -3.45 -2.56 1.00
C TYR A 53 -2.22 -3.29 0.50
N VAL A 54 -2.41 -4.50 -0.01
CA VAL A 54 -1.33 -5.32 -0.55
C VAL A 54 -1.61 -5.65 -2.01
N ALA A 55 -0.55 -5.70 -2.80
CA ALA A 55 -0.61 -6.18 -4.17
C ALA A 55 -0.02 -7.59 -4.20
N GLU A 56 -0.78 -8.54 -4.71
CA GLU A 56 -0.35 -9.94 -4.81
C GLU A 56 -0.19 -10.35 -6.26
N PHE A 57 0.85 -11.14 -6.51
CA PHE A 57 1.09 -11.78 -7.80
C PHE A 57 1.54 -13.21 -7.51
N ASN A 58 0.83 -14.18 -8.09
CA ASN A 58 1.08 -15.61 -7.85
C ASN A 58 1.13 -15.94 -6.36
N THR A 59 0.14 -15.45 -5.62
CA THR A 59 -0.02 -15.65 -4.17
C THR A 59 1.06 -15.01 -3.29
N LYS A 60 1.98 -14.24 -3.89
CA LYS A 60 3.02 -13.54 -3.15
C LYS A 60 2.71 -12.05 -3.05
N ILE A 61 2.99 -11.45 -1.91
CA ILE A 61 2.85 -10.01 -1.72
C ILE A 61 4.07 -9.34 -2.33
N ILE A 62 3.84 -8.53 -3.36
CA ILE A 62 4.91 -7.82 -4.07
C ILE A 62 4.86 -6.31 -3.87
N GLY A 63 3.84 -5.81 -3.22
CA GLY A 63 3.72 -4.39 -2.92
C GLY A 63 2.75 -4.14 -1.80
N ALA A 64 2.86 -2.99 -1.15
CA ALA A 64 1.97 -2.60 -0.07
C ALA A 64 1.95 -1.09 0.08
N LEU A 65 0.84 -0.56 0.62
CA LEU A 65 0.74 0.83 1.03
C LEU A 65 -0.27 0.95 2.17
N TRP A 66 -0.14 2.03 2.94
CA TRP A 66 -1.07 2.34 4.02
C TRP A 66 -2.08 3.38 3.54
N CYS A 67 -3.35 3.17 3.87
CA CYS A 67 -4.43 4.11 3.57
C CYS A 67 -5.03 4.56 4.89
N THR A 68 -4.86 5.83 5.23
CA THR A 68 -5.22 6.37 6.54
C THR A 68 -6.16 7.56 6.40
N GLY A 69 -7.16 7.66 7.26
CA GLY A 69 -7.98 8.85 7.33
C GLY A 69 -9.40 8.61 7.79
N GLN A 70 -10.11 9.72 7.98
CA GLN A 70 -11.51 9.74 8.39
C GLN A 70 -12.29 10.61 7.39
N GLY A 71 -13.61 10.44 7.39
CA GLY A 71 -14.48 11.23 6.52
C GLY A 71 -14.30 10.87 5.06
N GLU A 72 -14.23 11.88 4.19
CA GLU A 72 -14.16 11.69 2.74
C GLU A 72 -12.75 11.78 2.18
N SER A 73 -11.74 11.92 3.03
CA SER A 73 -10.34 12.04 2.61
C SER A 73 -9.51 10.89 3.12
N ARG A 74 -8.53 10.48 2.31
CA ARG A 74 -7.56 9.45 2.70
C ARG A 74 -6.15 9.89 2.32
N THR A 75 -5.20 9.59 3.20
CA THR A 75 -3.79 9.77 2.92
C THR A 75 -3.21 8.41 2.56
N LEU A 76 -2.54 8.34 1.41
CA LEU A 76 -1.85 7.13 0.97
C LEU A 76 -0.37 7.31 1.28
N GLU A 77 0.22 6.36 2.01
CA GLU A 77 1.60 6.51 2.48
C GLU A 77 2.30 5.17 2.62
N ASN A 78 3.60 5.23 2.86
CA ASN A 78 4.43 4.05 3.13
C ASN A 78 4.31 2.98 2.05
N ILE A 79 4.40 3.41 0.78
CA ILE A 79 4.33 2.49 -0.35
C ILE A 79 5.68 1.80 -0.55
N VAL A 80 5.63 0.51 -0.80
CA VAL A 80 6.83 -0.27 -1.13
C VAL A 80 6.47 -1.28 -2.22
N VAL A 81 7.41 -1.52 -3.13
CA VAL A 81 7.29 -2.55 -4.17
C VAL A 81 8.55 -3.39 -4.09
N HIS A 82 8.38 -4.70 -4.14
CA HIS A 82 9.51 -5.63 -4.09
C HIS A 82 10.51 -5.29 -5.20
N PRO A 83 11.83 -5.28 -4.90
CA PRO A 83 12.84 -4.88 -5.90
C PRO A 83 12.75 -5.61 -7.23
N ALA A 84 12.42 -6.90 -7.21
CA ALA A 84 12.30 -7.71 -8.44
C ALA A 84 11.13 -7.27 -9.32
N ASN A 85 10.19 -6.51 -8.78
CA ASN A 85 8.99 -6.08 -9.49
C ASN A 85 8.96 -4.59 -9.78
N ARG A 86 10.01 -3.86 -9.42
CA ARG A 86 10.10 -2.42 -9.70
C ARG A 86 10.26 -2.17 -11.19
N GLY A 87 9.78 -1.01 -11.65
CA GLY A 87 9.84 -0.65 -13.06
C GLY A 87 8.81 -1.34 -13.92
N ARG A 88 7.82 -2.01 -13.32
CA ARG A 88 6.78 -2.74 -14.05
C ARG A 88 5.38 -2.18 -13.84
N GLY A 89 5.28 -0.97 -13.26
CA GLY A 89 4.00 -0.32 -13.04
C GLY A 89 3.22 -0.81 -11.84
N VAL A 90 3.84 -1.59 -10.94
CA VAL A 90 3.15 -2.13 -9.76
C VAL A 90 2.69 -1.03 -8.82
N ALA A 91 3.54 -0.03 -8.57
CA ALA A 91 3.18 1.08 -7.67
C ALA A 91 1.96 1.84 -8.19
N GLU A 92 1.96 2.19 -9.47
CA GLU A 92 0.84 2.90 -10.08
C GLU A 92 -0.43 2.06 -10.05
N ARG A 93 -0.34 0.78 -10.37
CA ARG A 93 -1.48 -0.12 -10.34
C ARG A 93 -2.04 -0.26 -8.93
N LEU A 94 -1.16 -0.34 -7.92
CA LEU A 94 -1.57 -0.43 -6.53
C LEU A 94 -2.33 0.83 -6.11
N VAL A 95 -1.77 2.02 -6.41
CA VAL A 95 -2.43 3.29 -6.09
C VAL A 95 -3.77 3.40 -6.81
N GLU A 96 -3.82 3.06 -8.09
CA GLU A 96 -5.04 3.11 -8.88
C GLU A 96 -6.15 2.24 -8.28
N GLU A 97 -5.82 1.01 -7.90
CA GLU A 97 -6.80 0.09 -7.32
C GLU A 97 -7.25 0.52 -5.94
N VAL A 98 -6.34 1.05 -5.12
CA VAL A 98 -6.72 1.59 -3.81
C VAL A 98 -7.69 2.75 -3.97
N CYS A 99 -7.42 3.67 -4.89
CA CYS A 99 -8.33 4.78 -5.17
C CYS A 99 -9.70 4.27 -5.62
N ARG A 100 -9.73 3.29 -6.52
CA ARG A 100 -10.98 2.72 -7.00
C ARG A 100 -11.81 2.12 -5.86
N ILE A 101 -11.17 1.32 -5.01
CA ILE A 101 -11.84 0.66 -3.89
C ILE A 101 -12.38 1.71 -2.89
N GLU A 102 -11.56 2.70 -2.56
CA GLU A 102 -11.96 3.74 -1.61
C GLU A 102 -13.05 4.64 -2.18
N GLU A 103 -12.99 4.96 -3.48
CA GLU A 103 -14.02 5.75 -4.14
C GLU A 103 -15.37 5.04 -4.10
N GLU A 104 -15.39 3.73 -4.19
CA GLU A 104 -16.63 2.95 -4.07
C GLU A 104 -17.25 3.07 -2.67
N LYS A 105 -16.43 3.40 -1.67
CA LYS A 105 -16.90 3.65 -0.30
C LYS A 105 -17.35 5.10 -0.08
N GLY A 106 -17.21 5.96 -1.08
CA GLY A 106 -17.58 7.37 -0.98
C GLY A 106 -16.43 8.32 -0.71
N ILE A 107 -15.19 7.84 -0.75
CA ILE A 107 -14.03 8.70 -0.55
C ILE A 107 -13.83 9.58 -1.77
N LYS A 108 -13.61 10.88 -1.55
CA LYS A 108 -13.52 11.87 -2.62
C LYS A 108 -12.13 12.48 -2.81
N ASN A 109 -11.32 12.47 -1.75
CA ASN A 109 -10.02 13.14 -1.78
C ASN A 109 -8.91 12.19 -1.36
N PHE A 110 -7.81 12.22 -2.11
CA PHE A 110 -6.62 11.42 -1.80
C PHE A 110 -5.42 12.35 -1.65
N GLU A 111 -4.69 12.19 -0.56
CA GLU A 111 -3.51 13.00 -0.29
C GLU A 111 -2.27 12.13 -0.34
N PRO A 112 -1.19 12.59 -1.00
CA PRO A 112 0.05 11.82 -1.06
C PRO A 112 0.86 11.99 0.21
N GLY A 113 1.26 10.87 0.81
CA GLY A 113 2.15 10.87 1.96
C GLY A 113 3.62 10.88 1.58
N CYS A 114 3.94 10.70 0.30
CA CYS A 114 5.32 10.72 -0.19
C CYS A 114 5.35 11.08 -1.69
N GLY A 115 6.55 11.38 -2.19
CA GLY A 115 6.71 11.79 -3.59
C GLY A 115 6.30 10.74 -4.61
N ALA A 116 6.54 9.47 -4.33
CA ALA A 116 6.15 8.39 -5.24
C ALA A 116 4.63 8.34 -5.41
N ILE A 117 3.89 8.45 -4.32
CA ILE A 117 2.43 8.46 -4.36
C ILE A 117 1.92 9.73 -5.02
N HIS A 118 2.57 10.87 -4.76
CA HIS A 118 2.21 12.13 -5.44
C HIS A 118 2.25 11.95 -6.96
N ARG A 119 3.33 11.37 -7.47
CA ARG A 119 3.47 11.15 -8.92
C ARG A 119 2.39 10.22 -9.46
N CYS A 120 2.08 9.15 -8.73
CA CYS A 120 1.02 8.23 -9.15
C CYS A 120 -0.34 8.91 -9.17
N LEU A 121 -0.69 9.64 -8.12
CA LEU A 121 -1.98 10.33 -8.04
C LEU A 121 -2.11 11.40 -9.12
N ALA A 122 -1.04 12.15 -9.38
CA ALA A 122 -1.04 13.16 -10.43
C ALA A 122 -1.23 12.51 -11.81
N HIS A 123 -0.52 11.42 -12.07
CA HIS A 123 -0.63 10.71 -13.36
C HIS A 123 -2.03 10.12 -13.55
N LEU A 124 -2.67 9.69 -12.48
CA LEU A 124 -4.02 9.13 -12.52
C LEU A 124 -5.13 10.21 -12.54
N GLY A 125 -4.74 11.48 -12.43
CA GLY A 125 -5.71 12.58 -12.43
C GLY A 125 -6.46 12.72 -11.11
N LYS A 126 -5.93 12.19 -10.01
CA LYS A 126 -6.59 12.26 -8.69
C LYS A 126 -6.19 13.53 -7.93
N ILE A 127 -5.12 14.17 -8.33
CA ILE A 127 -4.67 15.45 -7.78
C ILE A 127 -4.15 16.36 -8.86
#